data_9bf43d4ce0ca14a654df5fe9c767c7ae
#
_entry.id   9bf43d4ce0ca14a654df5fe9c767c7ae
#
_cell.length_a   1.000
_cell.length_b   1.000
_cell.length_c   1.000
_cell.angle_alpha   90.00
_cell.angle_beta   90.00
_cell.angle_gamma   90.00
#
_symmetry.space_group_name_H-M   'P 1'
#
loop_
_entity.id
_entity.type
_entity.pdbx_description
1 polymer ?
#
loop_
_entity_poly.entity_id
_entity_poly.type
_entity_poly.pdbx_seq_one_letter_code
_entity_poly.pdbx_strand_id
1 'polypeptide(L)'
;CIGATTLDEFRENIEKDPALERRFQKVIIEQPSQDETIAILRGLKEKYEIHHGVSISDSSIIAATRLSTKYITDRNLPDKAIDLIDESASLIRMEIDSKPEDLDELERKIITLKIEKEALTKSQDDEGDAIDEIINKLEDLERKYNELEKVWAREKDILNKSNALKSLLEESRLQLESAKRNGDLMKMAELRHGVIPEIENSIKDSETINHKDLKLLRNKVTEEIVANVVSKWTGIPVSSMMLSEKEKLLNLEKKLSESVVGQERAVTAVSNAIRRSRAGISDPDKPNGVFLFLGPTGVGKTELTKELSRQLFDNIDSLVRLDMSEFAEKHNVSRFIGAPPGYVGYEQGGS
;
A
#
# COMPACT_ATOMS: atom_id res chain seq x y z
N CYS A 1 -27.97 25.19 -8.91
CA CYS A 1 -27.82 24.06 -8.01
C CYS A 1 -26.81 23.07 -8.62
N ILE A 2 -25.87 22.58 -7.81
CA ILE A 2 -24.89 21.54 -8.21
C ILE A 2 -25.11 20.38 -7.26
N GLY A 3 -25.31 19.19 -7.80
CA GLY A 3 -25.41 17.92 -7.05
C GLY A 3 -24.27 17.00 -7.44
N ALA A 4 -23.77 16.21 -6.49
CA ALA A 4 -22.80 15.15 -6.71
C ALA A 4 -23.33 13.87 -6.06
N THR A 5 -23.28 12.77 -6.80
CA THR A 5 -23.74 11.45 -6.37
C THR A 5 -23.03 10.37 -7.15
N THR A 6 -23.10 9.13 -6.71
CA THR A 6 -22.61 7.97 -7.46
C THR A 6 -23.55 7.59 -8.59
N LEU A 7 -23.07 6.80 -9.56
CA LEU A 7 -23.92 6.32 -10.66
C LEU A 7 -25.07 5.45 -10.16
N ASP A 8 -24.82 4.63 -9.14
CA ASP A 8 -25.83 3.73 -8.58
C ASP A 8 -26.90 4.50 -7.80
N GLU A 9 -26.52 5.43 -6.94
CA GLU A 9 -27.45 6.31 -6.24
C GLU A 9 -28.26 7.19 -7.21
N PHE A 10 -27.63 7.64 -8.30
CA PHE A 10 -28.34 8.38 -9.35
C PHE A 10 -29.42 7.52 -9.98
N ARG A 11 -29.12 6.26 -10.36
CA ARG A 11 -30.10 5.30 -10.91
C ARG A 11 -31.23 5.01 -9.93
N GLU A 12 -30.90 4.82 -8.66
CA GLU A 12 -31.89 4.49 -7.62
C GLU A 12 -32.84 5.64 -7.28
N ASN A 13 -32.30 6.86 -7.19
CA ASN A 13 -33.03 7.96 -6.55
C ASN A 13 -33.43 9.10 -7.51
N ILE A 14 -32.70 9.32 -8.61
CA ILE A 14 -32.94 10.43 -9.53
C ILE A 14 -33.52 9.99 -10.86
N GLU A 15 -32.97 8.93 -11.46
CA GLU A 15 -33.42 8.44 -12.77
C GLU A 15 -34.88 7.93 -12.74
N LYS A 16 -35.38 7.50 -11.58
CA LYS A 16 -36.77 7.09 -11.37
C LYS A 16 -37.76 8.25 -11.33
N ASP A 17 -37.29 9.48 -11.14
CA ASP A 17 -38.10 10.70 -11.18
C ASP A 17 -37.81 11.52 -12.45
N PRO A 18 -38.63 11.40 -13.51
CA PRO A 18 -38.43 12.14 -14.76
C PRO A 18 -38.49 13.67 -14.61
N ALA A 19 -39.07 14.17 -13.50
CA ALA A 19 -39.13 15.60 -13.22
C ALA A 19 -37.79 16.11 -12.66
N LEU A 20 -37.10 15.31 -11.85
CA LEU A 20 -35.76 15.62 -11.34
C LEU A 20 -34.72 15.43 -12.47
N GLU A 21 -34.76 14.33 -13.19
CA GLU A 21 -33.81 14.01 -14.25
C GLU A 21 -33.71 15.14 -15.31
N ARG A 22 -34.84 15.70 -15.74
CA ARG A 22 -34.88 16.78 -16.73
C ARG A 22 -34.33 18.13 -16.23
N ARG A 23 -34.17 18.32 -14.92
CA ARG A 23 -33.68 19.56 -14.31
C ARG A 23 -32.17 19.60 -14.16
N PHE A 24 -31.49 18.46 -14.28
CA PHE A 24 -30.04 18.34 -14.15
C PHE A 24 -29.43 17.88 -15.46
N GLN A 25 -28.38 18.57 -15.89
CA GLN A 25 -27.53 18.04 -16.97
C GLN A 25 -26.55 17.04 -16.35
N LYS A 26 -26.55 15.83 -16.84
CA LYS A 26 -25.63 14.77 -16.44
C LYS A 26 -24.21 15.12 -16.89
N VAL A 27 -23.27 15.16 -15.97
CA VAL A 27 -21.83 15.27 -16.24
C VAL A 27 -21.17 14.06 -15.59
N ILE A 28 -20.72 13.12 -16.41
CA ILE A 28 -20.05 11.92 -15.92
C ILE A 28 -18.59 12.29 -15.66
N ILE A 29 -18.11 11.96 -14.44
CA ILE A 29 -16.72 12.10 -14.06
C ILE A 29 -16.16 10.70 -13.90
N GLU A 30 -15.23 10.33 -14.77
CA GLU A 30 -14.58 9.03 -14.76
C GLU A 30 -13.40 9.02 -13.79
N GLN A 31 -13.02 7.83 -13.32
CA GLN A 31 -11.82 7.69 -12.51
C GLN A 31 -10.57 8.02 -13.36
N PRO A 32 -9.56 8.66 -12.76
CA PRO A 32 -8.32 8.98 -13.48
C PRO A 32 -7.55 7.70 -13.83
N SER A 33 -6.77 7.80 -14.90
CA SER A 33 -5.79 6.78 -15.28
C SER A 33 -4.66 6.66 -14.25
N GLN A 34 -3.84 5.62 -14.38
CA GLN A 34 -2.67 5.45 -13.50
C GLN A 34 -1.69 6.61 -13.62
N ASP A 35 -1.43 7.09 -14.83
CA ASP A 35 -0.49 8.20 -15.07
C ASP A 35 -1.01 9.52 -14.48
N GLU A 36 -2.30 9.80 -14.63
CA GLU A 36 -2.94 10.96 -14.00
C GLU A 36 -2.93 10.84 -12.48
N THR A 37 -3.16 9.65 -11.93
CA THR A 37 -3.08 9.40 -10.48
C THR A 37 -1.66 9.64 -9.95
N ILE A 38 -0.62 9.20 -10.66
CA ILE A 38 0.77 9.50 -10.30
C ILE A 38 1.03 11.02 -10.29
N ALA A 39 0.50 11.74 -11.28
CA ALA A 39 0.64 13.20 -11.32
C ALA A 39 -0.09 13.88 -10.13
N ILE A 40 -1.29 13.40 -9.78
CA ILE A 40 -2.04 13.87 -8.60
C ILE A 40 -1.24 13.63 -7.31
N LEU A 41 -0.74 12.40 -7.11
CA LEU A 41 0.04 12.03 -5.93
C LEU A 41 1.35 12.83 -5.82
N ARG A 42 2.03 13.10 -6.94
CA ARG A 42 3.20 14.00 -6.96
C ARG A 42 2.84 15.42 -6.53
N GLY A 43 1.67 15.91 -6.92
CA GLY A 43 1.15 17.22 -6.49
C GLY A 43 0.79 17.27 -5.01
N LEU A 44 0.38 16.15 -4.43
CA LEU A 44 0.03 16.04 -3.01
C LEU A 44 1.22 15.67 -2.11
N LYS A 45 2.30 15.15 -2.68
CA LYS A 45 3.48 14.64 -1.99
C LYS A 45 3.98 15.56 -0.89
N GLU A 46 4.23 16.83 -1.20
CA GLU A 46 4.79 17.82 -0.25
C GLU A 46 3.87 18.00 0.97
N LYS A 47 2.56 18.01 0.77
CA LYS A 47 1.58 18.14 1.86
C LYS A 47 1.61 16.93 2.80
N TYR A 48 1.69 15.72 2.25
CA TYR A 48 1.79 14.50 3.06
C TYR A 48 3.13 14.39 3.77
N GLU A 49 4.24 14.77 3.11
CA GLU A 49 5.57 14.82 3.73
C GLU A 49 5.60 15.76 4.94
N ILE A 50 4.96 16.93 4.84
CA ILE A 50 4.86 17.90 5.94
C ILE A 50 3.94 17.37 7.04
N HIS A 51 2.78 16.82 6.67
CA HIS A 51 1.77 16.35 7.64
C HIS A 51 2.32 15.21 8.52
N HIS A 52 2.94 14.20 7.91
CA HIS A 52 3.49 13.05 8.62
C HIS A 52 4.93 13.24 9.09
N GLY A 53 5.63 14.25 8.59
CA GLY A 53 7.03 14.49 8.92
C GLY A 53 7.98 13.44 8.36
N VAL A 54 7.65 12.82 7.24
CA VAL A 54 8.40 11.76 6.56
C VAL A 54 8.65 12.12 5.12
N SER A 55 9.65 11.52 4.49
CA SER A 55 9.94 11.70 3.08
C SER A 55 9.26 10.63 2.24
N ILE A 56 8.70 10.98 1.09
CA ILE A 56 8.01 10.05 0.18
C ILE A 56 8.83 9.90 -1.10
N SER A 57 9.25 8.68 -1.43
CA SER A 57 9.99 8.42 -2.68
C SER A 57 9.07 8.45 -3.90
N ASP A 58 9.58 8.83 -5.07
CA ASP A 58 8.81 8.75 -6.31
C ASP A 58 8.46 7.28 -6.65
N SER A 59 9.37 6.35 -6.35
CA SER A 59 9.11 4.91 -6.50
C SER A 59 7.94 4.41 -5.65
N SER A 60 7.74 4.94 -4.42
CA SER A 60 6.59 4.58 -3.60
C SER A 60 5.27 5.11 -4.17
N ILE A 61 5.26 6.28 -4.80
CA ILE A 61 4.08 6.84 -5.48
C ILE A 61 3.67 5.94 -6.66
N ILE A 62 4.64 5.55 -7.49
CA ILE A 62 4.41 4.63 -8.61
C ILE A 62 3.93 3.27 -8.09
N ALA A 63 4.57 2.76 -7.03
CA ALA A 63 4.17 1.50 -6.41
C ALA A 63 2.76 1.57 -5.82
N ALA A 64 2.39 2.64 -5.12
CA ALA A 64 1.05 2.82 -4.55
C ALA A 64 -0.02 2.80 -5.65
N THR A 65 0.19 3.51 -6.75
CA THR A 65 -0.74 3.51 -7.88
C THR A 65 -0.85 2.12 -8.53
N ARG A 66 0.27 1.46 -8.79
CA ARG A 66 0.33 0.13 -9.42
C ARG A 66 -0.29 -0.95 -8.55
N LEU A 67 0.11 -1.01 -7.27
CA LEU A 67 -0.35 -2.04 -6.33
C LEU A 67 -1.82 -1.84 -5.96
N SER A 68 -2.27 -0.60 -5.75
CA SER A 68 -3.69 -0.33 -5.49
C SER A 68 -4.57 -0.73 -6.67
N THR A 69 -4.15 -0.44 -7.90
CA THR A 69 -4.90 -0.82 -9.10
C THR A 69 -5.02 -2.33 -9.25
N LYS A 70 -3.95 -3.05 -8.91
CA LYS A 70 -3.86 -4.51 -9.09
C LYS A 70 -4.55 -5.32 -8.00
N TYR A 71 -4.44 -4.88 -6.74
CA TYR A 71 -4.81 -5.69 -5.57
C TYR A 71 -6.00 -5.13 -4.78
N ILE A 72 -6.40 -3.87 -4.98
CA ILE A 72 -7.53 -3.25 -4.30
C ILE A 72 -8.62 -2.97 -5.32
N THR A 73 -9.68 -3.78 -5.30
CA THR A 73 -10.77 -3.74 -6.31
C THR A 73 -12.03 -3.03 -5.80
N ASP A 74 -12.18 -2.87 -4.51
CA ASP A 74 -13.35 -2.31 -3.82
C ASP A 74 -13.39 -0.77 -3.81
N ARG A 75 -12.32 -0.11 -4.25
CA ARG A 75 -12.18 1.35 -4.29
C ARG A 75 -11.64 1.83 -5.63
N ASN A 76 -11.92 3.10 -5.96
CA ASN A 76 -11.48 3.72 -7.20
C ASN A 76 -10.19 4.55 -7.03
N LEU A 77 -9.48 4.80 -8.13
CA LEU A 77 -8.44 5.81 -8.19
C LEU A 77 -9.09 7.22 -8.17
N PRO A 78 -8.45 8.24 -7.59
CA PRO A 78 -7.11 8.21 -6.96
C PRO A 78 -7.14 7.79 -5.48
N ASP A 79 -8.30 7.69 -4.83
CA ASP A 79 -8.47 7.57 -3.37
C ASP A 79 -7.68 6.39 -2.79
N LYS A 80 -7.80 5.20 -3.37
CA LYS A 80 -7.08 4.02 -2.88
C LYS A 80 -5.54 4.16 -2.91
N ALA A 81 -5.01 4.93 -3.86
CA ALA A 81 -3.57 5.18 -3.93
C ALA A 81 -3.14 6.28 -2.95
N ILE A 82 -4.00 7.27 -2.70
CA ILE A 82 -3.82 8.30 -1.68
C ILE A 82 -3.80 7.66 -0.30
N ASP A 83 -4.79 6.82 0.02
CA ASP A 83 -4.90 6.11 1.29
C ASP A 83 -3.66 5.24 1.57
N LEU A 84 -3.12 4.57 0.53
CA LEU A 84 -1.90 3.78 0.68
C LEU A 84 -0.68 4.63 1.03
N ILE A 85 -0.53 5.80 0.44
CA ILE A 85 0.56 6.72 0.77
C ILE A 85 0.39 7.27 2.17
N ASP A 86 -0.84 7.66 2.54
CA ASP A 86 -1.17 8.17 3.87
C ASP A 86 -0.87 7.15 4.96
N GLU A 87 -1.37 5.92 4.82
CA GLU A 87 -1.13 4.82 5.77
C GLU A 87 0.36 4.44 5.83
N SER A 88 1.05 4.41 4.68
CA SER A 88 2.49 4.13 4.64
C SER A 88 3.30 5.21 5.34
N ALA A 89 2.93 6.48 5.19
CA ALA A 89 3.56 7.60 5.86
C ALA A 89 3.28 7.59 7.37
N SER A 90 2.04 7.27 7.76
CA SER A 90 1.62 7.11 9.15
C SER A 90 2.39 5.98 9.84
N LEU A 91 2.59 4.85 9.16
CA LEU A 91 3.36 3.71 9.68
C LEU A 91 4.81 4.13 10.00
N ILE A 92 5.48 4.80 9.08
CA ILE A 92 6.84 5.31 9.30
C ILE A 92 6.87 6.33 10.44
N ARG A 93 5.88 7.22 10.50
CA ARG A 93 5.77 8.18 11.60
C ARG A 93 5.67 7.46 12.96
N MET A 94 4.86 6.41 13.03
CA MET A 94 4.73 5.59 14.23
C MET A 94 6.05 4.88 14.58
N GLU A 95 6.79 4.38 13.58
CA GLU A 95 8.12 3.79 13.79
C GLU A 95 9.13 4.81 14.34
N ILE A 96 9.12 6.05 13.84
CA ILE A 96 9.99 7.14 14.34
C ILE A 96 9.65 7.51 15.79
N ASP A 97 8.36 7.55 16.13
CA ASP A 97 7.91 7.93 17.46
C ASP A 97 8.05 6.79 18.48
N SER A 98 8.04 5.55 18.04
CA SER A 98 8.23 4.37 18.88
C SER A 98 9.72 4.06 19.12
N LYS A 99 9.99 3.30 20.17
CA LYS A 99 11.34 2.82 20.49
C LYS A 99 11.74 1.76 19.44
N PRO A 100 12.95 1.84 18.83
CA PRO A 100 13.45 0.80 17.92
C PRO A 100 13.49 -0.59 18.58
N GLU A 101 13.24 -1.62 17.75
CA GLU A 101 13.18 -3.01 18.21
C GLU A 101 14.48 -3.45 18.92
N ASP A 102 15.63 -3.03 18.42
CA ASP A 102 16.93 -3.32 19.02
C ASP A 102 17.05 -2.77 20.45
N LEU A 103 16.53 -1.57 20.70
CA LEU A 103 16.52 -0.96 22.04
C LEU A 103 15.52 -1.64 22.98
N ASP A 104 14.34 -2.01 22.48
CA ASP A 104 13.32 -2.72 23.27
C ASP A 104 13.81 -4.11 23.66
N GLU A 105 14.49 -4.81 22.74
CA GLU A 105 15.09 -6.13 23.02
C GLU A 105 16.19 -6.07 24.10
N LEU A 106 17.07 -5.06 24.01
CA LEU A 106 18.09 -4.85 25.03
C LEU A 106 17.48 -4.49 26.39
N GLU A 107 16.46 -3.64 26.41
CA GLU A 107 15.76 -3.27 27.64
C GLU A 107 15.11 -4.48 28.31
N ARG A 108 14.44 -5.34 27.54
CA ARG A 108 13.86 -6.59 28.07
C ARG A 108 14.92 -7.52 28.66
N LYS A 109 16.07 -7.66 27.97
CA LYS A 109 17.20 -8.45 28.49
C LYS A 109 17.74 -7.89 29.80
N ILE A 110 17.90 -6.55 29.89
CA ILE A 110 18.33 -5.86 31.10
C ILE A 110 17.34 -6.08 32.24
N ILE A 111 16.04 -5.95 31.99
CA ILE A 111 14.99 -6.17 32.99
C ILE A 111 15.03 -7.62 33.48
N THR A 112 15.14 -8.60 32.58
CA THR A 112 15.21 -10.03 32.94
C THR A 112 16.41 -10.31 33.86
N LEU A 113 17.61 -9.83 33.51
CA LEU A 113 18.80 -9.99 34.31
C LEU A 113 18.74 -9.25 35.68
N LYS A 114 18.07 -8.09 35.73
CA LYS A 114 17.81 -7.40 36.99
C LYS A 114 16.92 -8.20 37.93
N ILE A 115 15.86 -8.83 37.38
CA ILE A 115 14.96 -9.72 38.13
C ILE A 115 15.74 -10.94 38.66
N GLU A 116 16.55 -11.56 37.78
CA GLU A 116 17.39 -12.72 38.14
C GLU A 116 18.40 -12.38 39.23
N LYS A 117 19.11 -11.26 39.11
CA LYS A 117 20.00 -10.73 40.14
C LYS A 117 19.30 -10.56 41.51
N GLU A 118 18.09 -9.97 41.48
CA GLU A 118 17.31 -9.75 42.70
C GLU A 118 16.83 -11.08 43.32
N ALA A 119 16.47 -12.07 42.50
CA ALA A 119 16.09 -13.40 42.96
C ALA A 119 17.27 -14.12 43.63
N LEU A 120 18.46 -14.12 43.00
CA LEU A 120 19.68 -14.72 43.56
C LEU A 120 20.16 -14.01 44.83
N THR A 121 20.00 -12.69 44.90
CA THR A 121 20.38 -11.92 46.13
C THR A 121 19.45 -12.24 47.31
N LYS A 122 18.21 -12.70 47.04
CA LYS A 122 17.25 -13.11 48.08
C LYS A 122 17.38 -14.58 48.48
N SER A 123 17.94 -15.45 47.63
CA SER A 123 18.30 -16.81 47.97
C SER A 123 19.55 -16.78 48.86
N GLN A 124 19.51 -17.41 50.04
CA GLN A 124 20.61 -17.44 50.98
C GLN A 124 21.75 -18.41 50.61
N ASP A 125 21.79 -18.88 49.40
CA ASP A 125 22.83 -19.77 48.88
C ASP A 125 24.03 -18.94 48.41
N ASP A 126 25.24 -19.48 48.66
CA ASP A 126 26.55 -18.83 48.43
C ASP A 126 26.92 -18.83 46.92
N GLU A 127 26.13 -18.12 46.07
CA GLU A 127 26.28 -18.01 44.64
C GLU A 127 26.99 -16.70 44.22
N GLY A 128 28.01 -16.28 44.95
CA GLY A 128 28.75 -15.03 44.67
C GLY A 128 29.27 -14.92 43.23
N ASP A 129 29.84 -16.00 42.69
CA ASP A 129 30.38 -16.01 41.33
C ASP A 129 29.30 -15.84 40.26
N ALA A 130 28.10 -16.38 40.46
CA ALA A 130 26.97 -16.23 39.54
C ALA A 130 26.41 -14.80 39.53
N ILE A 131 26.39 -14.15 40.70
CA ILE A 131 25.95 -12.76 40.81
C ILE A 131 26.95 -11.81 40.15
N ASP A 132 28.25 -12.07 40.27
CA ASP A 132 29.29 -11.26 39.60
C ASP A 132 29.24 -11.40 38.08
N GLU A 133 28.97 -12.62 37.55
CA GLU A 133 28.73 -12.80 36.10
C GLU A 133 27.51 -12.01 35.59
N ILE A 134 26.42 -12.00 36.31
CA ILE A 134 25.22 -11.26 35.98
C ILE A 134 25.47 -9.75 36.00
N ILE A 135 26.22 -9.26 37.00
CA ILE A 135 26.59 -7.85 37.06
C ILE A 135 27.42 -7.43 35.86
N ASN A 136 28.43 -8.22 35.49
CA ASN A 136 29.26 -7.92 34.31
C ASN A 136 28.43 -7.91 33.00
N LYS A 137 27.50 -8.87 32.84
CA LYS A 137 26.57 -8.92 31.67
C LYS A 137 25.63 -7.70 31.70
N LEU A 138 25.12 -7.30 32.83
CA LEU A 138 24.27 -6.12 33.00
C LEU A 138 25.00 -4.84 32.62
N GLU A 139 26.22 -4.62 33.10
CA GLU A 139 27.02 -3.43 32.78
C GLU A 139 27.29 -3.35 31.24
N ASP A 140 27.62 -4.47 30.61
CA ASP A 140 27.82 -4.51 29.14
C ASP A 140 26.55 -4.20 28.35
N LEU A 141 25.40 -4.73 28.78
CA LEU A 141 24.12 -4.47 28.08
C LEU A 141 23.63 -3.04 28.34
N GLU A 142 23.77 -2.53 29.57
CA GLU A 142 23.43 -1.13 29.91
C GLU A 142 24.31 -0.14 29.13
N ARG A 143 25.60 -0.44 28.98
CA ARG A 143 26.49 0.39 28.14
C ARG A 143 26.01 0.43 26.68
N LYS A 144 25.72 -0.74 26.08
CA LYS A 144 25.22 -0.84 24.70
C LYS A 144 23.86 -0.12 24.55
N TYR A 145 22.97 -0.30 25.51
CA TYR A 145 21.68 0.37 25.54
C TYR A 145 21.85 1.91 25.55
N ASN A 146 22.66 2.43 26.44
CA ASN A 146 22.92 3.86 26.57
C ASN A 146 23.59 4.47 25.32
N GLU A 147 24.46 3.71 24.63
CA GLU A 147 25.05 4.14 23.38
C GLU A 147 24.01 4.23 22.26
N LEU A 148 23.18 3.20 22.10
CA LEU A 148 22.11 3.17 21.10
C LEU A 148 21.01 4.20 21.41
N GLU A 149 20.64 4.39 22.68
CA GLU A 149 19.66 5.39 23.09
C GLU A 149 20.12 6.82 22.74
N LYS A 150 21.40 7.13 22.94
CA LYS A 150 21.97 8.42 22.53
C LYS A 150 21.92 8.62 21.02
N VAL A 151 22.20 7.57 20.23
CA VAL A 151 22.09 7.63 18.77
C VAL A 151 20.64 7.87 18.37
N TRP A 152 19.70 7.09 18.92
CA TRP A 152 18.28 7.22 18.63
C TRP A 152 17.74 8.62 18.99
N ALA A 153 18.05 9.12 20.20
CA ALA A 153 17.62 10.45 20.62
C ALA A 153 18.16 11.56 19.72
N ARG A 154 19.42 11.43 19.27
CA ARG A 154 20.04 12.36 18.32
C ARG A 154 19.37 12.32 16.95
N GLU A 155 19.12 11.13 16.41
CA GLU A 155 18.44 10.95 15.12
C GLU A 155 17.01 11.50 15.17
N LYS A 156 16.28 11.25 16.26
CA LYS A 156 14.92 11.78 16.47
C LYS A 156 14.90 13.31 16.55
N ASP A 157 15.88 13.91 17.23
CA ASP A 157 15.99 15.38 17.32
C ASP A 157 16.27 16.02 15.95
N ILE A 158 17.13 15.40 15.14
CA ILE A 158 17.43 15.85 13.78
C ILE A 158 16.17 15.81 12.92
N LEU A 159 15.41 14.71 12.96
CA LEU A 159 14.15 14.57 12.20
C LEU A 159 13.10 15.58 12.64
N ASN A 160 12.94 15.80 13.94
CA ASN A 160 11.98 16.77 14.47
C ASN A 160 12.34 18.21 14.06
N LYS A 161 13.62 18.58 14.05
CA LYS A 161 14.06 19.88 13.56
C LYS A 161 13.79 20.08 12.08
N SER A 162 14.06 19.06 11.25
CA SER A 162 13.74 19.08 9.82
C SER A 162 12.25 19.26 9.58
N ASN A 163 11.41 18.53 10.33
CA ASN A 163 9.96 18.63 10.21
C ASN A 163 9.42 19.99 10.65
N ALA A 164 9.98 20.57 11.72
CA ALA A 164 9.63 21.92 12.18
C ALA A 164 9.95 22.99 11.11
N LEU A 165 11.08 22.86 10.42
CA LEU A 165 11.44 23.75 9.31
C LEU A 165 10.49 23.61 8.11
N LYS A 166 10.09 22.39 7.76
CA LYS A 166 9.11 22.14 6.68
C LYS A 166 7.74 22.72 7.02
N SER A 167 7.27 22.55 8.25
CA SER A 167 6.01 23.13 8.71
C SER A 167 6.05 24.67 8.69
N LEU A 168 7.16 25.26 9.08
CA LEU A 168 7.35 26.71 9.04
C LEU A 168 7.38 27.25 7.60
N LEU A 169 7.94 26.49 6.67
CA LEU A 169 7.93 26.83 5.25
C LEU A 169 6.50 26.87 4.69
N GLU A 170 5.69 25.86 5.01
CA GLU A 170 4.28 25.79 4.55
C GLU A 170 3.45 26.92 5.17
N GLU A 171 3.61 27.20 6.46
CA GLU A 171 2.95 28.33 7.09
C GLU A 171 3.33 29.66 6.42
N SER A 172 4.61 29.86 6.11
CA SER A 172 5.10 31.05 5.43
C SER A 172 4.53 31.17 4.01
N ARG A 173 4.37 30.05 3.29
CA ARG A 173 3.71 30.02 1.97
C ARG A 173 2.22 30.38 2.05
N LEU A 174 1.49 29.85 3.04
CA LEU A 174 0.09 30.21 3.29
C LEU A 174 -0.06 31.70 3.64
N GLN A 175 0.86 32.23 4.45
CA GLN A 175 0.89 33.67 4.76
C GLN A 175 1.17 34.51 3.52
N LEU A 176 2.05 34.07 2.63
CA LEU A 176 2.32 34.74 1.34
C LEU A 176 1.07 34.77 0.46
N GLU A 177 0.33 33.65 0.38
CA GLU A 177 -0.92 33.60 -0.38
C GLU A 177 -1.99 34.53 0.20
N SER A 178 -2.09 34.58 1.53
CA SER A 178 -3.03 35.49 2.19
C SER A 178 -2.67 36.95 1.99
N ALA A 179 -1.38 37.32 2.08
CA ALA A 179 -0.87 38.64 1.79
C ALA A 179 -1.14 39.04 0.31
N LYS A 180 -1.00 38.09 -0.62
CA LYS A 180 -1.34 38.30 -2.05
C LYS A 180 -2.82 38.58 -2.25
N ARG A 181 -3.72 37.89 -1.57
CA ARG A 181 -5.18 38.13 -1.64
C ARG A 181 -5.55 39.49 -1.04
N ASN A 182 -4.87 39.91 0.02
CA ASN A 182 -5.11 41.16 0.71
C ASN A 182 -4.40 42.36 0.04
N GLY A 183 -3.54 42.14 -0.96
CA GLY A 183 -2.79 43.18 -1.64
C GLY A 183 -1.66 43.82 -0.82
N ASP A 184 -1.19 43.15 0.24
CA ASP A 184 -0.08 43.59 1.09
C ASP A 184 1.27 43.33 0.44
N LEU A 185 1.72 44.25 -0.39
CA LEU A 185 2.96 44.16 -1.17
C LEU A 185 4.21 44.11 -0.27
N MET A 186 4.17 44.75 0.91
CA MET A 186 5.31 44.83 1.80
C MET A 186 5.56 43.47 2.44
N LYS A 187 4.50 42.84 2.97
CA LYS A 187 4.56 41.49 3.56
C LYS A 187 4.88 40.40 2.52
N MET A 188 4.36 40.59 1.28
CA MET A 188 4.72 39.70 0.16
C MET A 188 6.22 39.75 -0.17
N ALA A 189 6.81 40.93 -0.21
CA ALA A 189 8.23 41.11 -0.51
C ALA A 189 9.12 40.49 0.59
N GLU A 190 8.78 40.74 1.86
CA GLU A 190 9.47 40.15 3.03
C GLU A 190 9.45 38.63 3.02
N LEU A 191 8.26 38.04 2.85
CA LEU A 191 8.11 36.59 2.82
C LEU A 191 8.82 35.94 1.63
N ARG A 192 8.65 36.53 0.41
CA ARG A 192 9.17 35.98 -0.84
C ARG A 192 10.69 36.07 -0.98
N HIS A 193 11.30 37.13 -0.51
CA HIS A 193 12.71 37.41 -0.72
C HIS A 193 13.56 37.29 0.54
N GLY A 194 12.94 37.22 1.73
CA GLY A 194 13.61 37.03 3.02
C GLY A 194 13.34 35.67 3.60
N VAL A 195 12.17 35.49 4.22
CA VAL A 195 11.87 34.34 5.09
C VAL A 195 11.87 33.01 4.34
N ILE A 196 11.19 32.90 3.21
CA ILE A 196 11.08 31.62 2.47
C ILE A 196 12.45 31.11 1.98
N PRO A 197 13.31 31.91 1.33
CA PRO A 197 14.62 31.46 0.91
C PRO A 197 15.55 31.06 2.05
N GLU A 198 15.48 31.72 3.22
CA GLU A 198 16.25 31.36 4.40
C GLU A 198 15.85 29.99 4.94
N ILE A 199 14.54 29.72 5.02
CA ILE A 199 14.02 28.42 5.45
C ILE A 199 14.38 27.33 4.46
N GLU A 200 14.24 27.58 3.13
CA GLU A 200 14.62 26.62 2.08
C GLU A 200 16.12 26.26 2.11
N ASN A 201 16.99 27.22 2.39
CA ASN A 201 18.42 26.97 2.57
C ASN A 201 18.69 26.13 3.82
N SER A 202 18.02 26.45 4.95
CA SER A 202 18.14 25.69 6.19
C SER A 202 17.65 24.24 6.04
N ILE A 203 16.62 24.00 5.23
CA ILE A 203 16.13 22.64 4.90
C ILE A 203 17.18 21.90 4.06
N LYS A 204 17.77 22.52 3.02
CA LYS A 204 18.80 21.90 2.20
C LYS A 204 20.03 21.50 3.02
N ASP A 205 20.46 22.37 3.91
CA ASP A 205 21.59 22.08 4.79
C ASP A 205 21.29 20.92 5.75
N SER A 206 20.06 20.86 6.28
CA SER A 206 19.63 19.75 7.13
C SER A 206 19.48 18.43 6.35
N GLU A 207 19.00 18.45 5.12
CA GLU A 207 18.84 17.24 4.28
C GLU A 207 20.20 16.63 3.86
N THR A 208 21.19 17.46 3.59
CA THR A 208 22.54 16.95 3.29
C THR A 208 23.18 16.20 4.45
N ILE A 209 22.86 16.58 5.68
CA ILE A 209 23.33 15.92 6.91
C ILE A 209 22.50 14.65 7.18
N ASN A 210 21.18 14.68 6.95
CA ASN A 210 20.24 13.62 7.32
C ASN A 210 20.39 12.32 6.51
N HIS A 211 20.78 12.39 5.22
CA HIS A 211 20.79 11.21 4.36
C HIS A 211 21.96 10.24 4.59
N LYS A 212 23.02 10.66 5.31
CA LYS A 212 24.22 9.84 5.52
C LYS A 212 24.36 9.26 6.93
N ASP A 213 23.66 9.79 7.92
CA ASP A 213 23.93 9.54 9.34
C ASP A 213 22.83 8.76 10.09
N LEU A 214 21.66 8.53 9.49
CA LEU A 214 20.60 7.76 10.14
C LEU A 214 20.89 6.26 10.04
N LYS A 215 21.11 5.61 11.21
CA LYS A 215 21.39 4.17 11.31
C LYS A 215 20.21 3.37 11.84
N LEU A 216 19.41 3.97 12.74
CA LEU A 216 18.32 3.31 13.45
C LEU A 216 16.95 3.70 12.89
N LEU A 217 16.77 4.95 12.50
CA LEU A 217 15.48 5.45 12.05
C LEU A 217 15.35 5.49 10.52
N ARG A 218 14.22 4.98 10.01
CA ARG A 218 13.84 5.14 8.61
C ARG A 218 12.89 6.32 8.51
N ASN A 219 13.22 7.31 7.68
CA ASN A 219 12.39 8.49 7.49
C ASN A 219 11.78 8.58 6.09
N LYS A 220 11.86 7.50 5.31
CA LYS A 220 11.48 7.51 3.90
C LYS A 220 10.50 6.39 3.58
N VAL A 221 9.36 6.75 3.03
CA VAL A 221 8.41 5.79 2.45
C VAL A 221 9.01 5.21 1.18
N THR A 222 9.17 3.89 1.15
CA THR A 222 9.72 3.12 0.02
C THR A 222 8.63 2.24 -0.60
N GLU A 223 8.92 1.67 -1.77
CA GLU A 223 8.04 0.70 -2.43
C GLU A 223 7.73 -0.52 -1.54
N GLU A 224 8.72 -0.98 -0.76
CA GLU A 224 8.58 -2.11 0.16
C GLU A 224 7.56 -1.82 1.28
N ILE A 225 7.57 -0.60 1.84
CA ILE A 225 6.63 -0.20 2.87
C ILE A 225 5.20 -0.14 2.33
N VAL A 226 5.03 0.42 1.13
CA VAL A 226 3.73 0.42 0.45
C VAL A 226 3.24 -1.01 0.20
N ALA A 227 4.11 -1.92 -0.25
CA ALA A 227 3.77 -3.32 -0.44
C ALA A 227 3.40 -4.02 0.88
N ASN A 228 4.07 -3.66 2.00
CA ASN A 228 3.72 -4.17 3.33
C ASN A 228 2.31 -3.72 3.77
N VAL A 229 1.93 -2.46 3.51
CA VAL A 229 0.58 -1.97 3.81
C VAL A 229 -0.47 -2.70 2.96
N VAL A 230 -0.23 -2.83 1.65
CA VAL A 230 -1.12 -3.60 0.75
C VAL A 230 -1.26 -5.04 1.22
N SER A 231 -0.14 -5.67 1.65
CA SER A 231 -0.15 -7.03 2.19
C SER A 231 -1.01 -7.16 3.45
N LYS A 232 -0.96 -6.18 4.35
CA LYS A 232 -1.82 -6.15 5.55
C LYS A 232 -3.30 -6.04 5.19
N TRP A 233 -3.65 -5.25 4.18
CA TRP A 233 -5.03 -5.06 3.75
C TRP A 233 -5.60 -6.25 2.99
N THR A 234 -4.79 -6.84 2.11
CA THR A 234 -5.25 -7.90 1.18
C THR A 234 -4.94 -9.32 1.65
N GLY A 235 -4.03 -9.48 2.61
CA GLY A 235 -3.51 -10.78 3.04
C GLY A 235 -2.52 -11.43 2.05
N ILE A 236 -2.15 -10.75 0.95
CA ILE A 236 -1.22 -11.28 -0.06
C ILE A 236 0.23 -11.03 0.38
N PRO A 237 1.12 -12.04 0.35
CA PRO A 237 2.50 -11.87 0.79
C PRO A 237 3.28 -10.82 -0.03
N VAL A 238 4.09 -9.99 0.65
CA VAL A 238 4.92 -8.93 0.02
C VAL A 238 5.86 -9.50 -1.04
N SER A 239 6.43 -10.68 -0.81
CA SER A 239 7.31 -11.35 -1.77
C SER A 239 6.64 -11.58 -3.13
N SER A 240 5.33 -11.89 -3.13
CA SER A 240 4.56 -12.03 -4.37
C SER A 240 4.32 -10.69 -5.08
N MET A 241 4.20 -9.59 -4.34
CA MET A 241 3.97 -8.26 -4.90
C MET A 241 5.23 -7.64 -5.49
N MET A 242 6.39 -7.92 -4.90
CA MET A 242 7.69 -7.37 -5.31
C MET A 242 8.31 -8.09 -6.50
N LEU A 243 7.87 -9.31 -6.82
CA LEU A 243 8.32 -10.01 -8.02
C LEU A 243 7.85 -9.28 -9.28
N SER A 244 8.78 -9.04 -10.19
CA SER A 244 8.44 -8.46 -11.49
C SER A 244 7.49 -9.38 -12.27
N GLU A 245 6.58 -8.82 -13.06
CA GLU A 245 5.69 -9.63 -13.91
C GLU A 245 6.47 -10.57 -14.83
N LYS A 246 7.62 -10.12 -15.30
CA LYS A 246 8.50 -10.93 -16.14
C LYS A 246 9.01 -12.17 -15.41
N GLU A 247 9.43 -12.04 -14.15
CA GLU A 247 9.88 -13.18 -13.33
C GLU A 247 8.74 -14.13 -13.01
N LYS A 248 7.55 -13.60 -12.69
CA LYS A 248 6.34 -14.42 -12.50
C LYS A 248 6.02 -15.24 -13.74
N LEU A 249 6.04 -14.62 -14.93
CA LEU A 249 5.76 -15.30 -16.20
C LEU A 249 6.83 -16.32 -16.59
N LEU A 250 8.11 -16.05 -16.29
CA LEU A 250 9.19 -17.01 -16.53
C LEU A 250 9.05 -18.26 -15.65
N ASN A 251 8.66 -18.09 -14.40
CA ASN A 251 8.51 -19.17 -13.43
C ASN A 251 7.11 -19.83 -13.45
N LEU A 252 6.16 -19.30 -14.23
CA LEU A 252 4.76 -19.74 -14.25
C LEU A 252 4.63 -21.26 -14.50
N GLU A 253 5.34 -21.78 -15.51
CA GLU A 253 5.28 -23.19 -15.88
C GLU A 253 5.78 -24.11 -14.75
N LYS A 254 6.89 -23.74 -14.10
CA LYS A 254 7.44 -24.48 -12.98
C LYS A 254 6.46 -24.52 -11.81
N LYS A 255 5.92 -23.36 -11.43
CA LYS A 255 4.98 -23.26 -10.31
C LYS A 255 3.67 -23.99 -10.56
N LEU A 256 3.13 -23.94 -11.78
CA LEU A 256 1.96 -24.73 -12.17
C LEU A 256 2.23 -26.23 -12.12
N SER A 257 3.42 -26.68 -12.54
CA SER A 257 3.80 -28.09 -12.50
C SER A 257 4.02 -28.63 -11.06
N GLU A 258 4.37 -27.77 -10.12
CA GLU A 258 4.48 -28.11 -8.69
C GLU A 258 3.11 -28.46 -8.09
N SER A 259 2.05 -27.76 -8.53
CA SER A 259 0.68 -27.97 -8.01
C SER A 259 -0.12 -28.97 -8.84
N VAL A 260 0.07 -29.00 -10.15
CA VAL A 260 -0.69 -29.88 -11.08
C VAL A 260 0.23 -30.93 -11.66
N VAL A 261 0.27 -32.07 -11.00
CA VAL A 261 1.14 -33.20 -11.36
C VAL A 261 0.58 -33.98 -12.56
N GLY A 262 1.42 -34.31 -13.53
CA GLY A 262 1.09 -35.21 -14.65
C GLY A 262 0.34 -34.56 -15.82
N GLN A 263 0.21 -33.22 -15.88
CA GLN A 263 -0.44 -32.49 -16.98
C GLN A 263 0.53 -31.54 -17.71
N GLU A 264 1.76 -31.95 -17.93
CA GLU A 264 2.85 -31.12 -18.48
C GLU A 264 2.47 -30.42 -19.79
N ARG A 265 1.81 -31.15 -20.72
CA ARG A 265 1.39 -30.58 -22.04
C ARG A 265 0.36 -29.45 -21.86
N ALA A 266 -0.58 -29.60 -20.92
CA ALA A 266 -1.59 -28.58 -20.63
C ALA A 266 -0.94 -27.36 -19.96
N VAL A 267 -0.08 -27.58 -18.96
CA VAL A 267 0.67 -26.52 -18.26
C VAL A 267 1.52 -25.71 -19.23
N THR A 268 2.30 -26.37 -20.09
CA THR A 268 3.14 -25.70 -21.10
C THR A 268 2.30 -24.91 -22.10
N ALA A 269 1.19 -25.47 -22.59
CA ALA A 269 0.32 -24.80 -23.54
C ALA A 269 -0.30 -23.50 -22.96
N VAL A 270 -0.81 -23.59 -21.71
CA VAL A 270 -1.38 -22.44 -21.00
C VAL A 270 -0.30 -21.39 -20.71
N SER A 271 0.84 -21.79 -20.15
CA SER A 271 1.95 -20.88 -19.82
C SER A 271 2.46 -20.13 -21.05
N ASN A 272 2.60 -20.81 -22.20
CA ASN A 272 3.04 -20.20 -23.42
C ASN A 272 1.99 -19.24 -24.02
N ALA A 273 0.71 -19.54 -23.90
CA ALA A 273 -0.35 -18.64 -24.35
C ALA A 273 -0.37 -17.34 -23.52
N ILE A 274 -0.26 -17.45 -22.20
CA ILE A 274 -0.20 -16.31 -21.29
C ILE A 274 1.07 -15.47 -21.54
N ARG A 275 2.23 -16.11 -21.67
CA ARG A 275 3.48 -15.41 -22.00
C ARG A 275 3.38 -14.61 -23.30
N ARG A 276 2.79 -15.19 -24.37
CA ARG A 276 2.59 -14.48 -25.66
C ARG A 276 1.67 -13.29 -25.53
N SER A 277 0.58 -13.44 -24.81
CA SER A 277 -0.38 -12.37 -24.58
C SER A 277 0.28 -11.20 -23.80
N ARG A 278 0.99 -11.48 -22.73
CA ARG A 278 1.67 -10.48 -21.89
C ARG A 278 2.92 -9.86 -22.53
N ALA A 279 3.47 -10.50 -23.57
CA ALA A 279 4.57 -9.91 -24.36
C ALA A 279 4.11 -8.81 -25.33
N GLY A 280 2.84 -8.42 -25.32
CA GLY A 280 2.30 -7.37 -26.19
C GLY A 280 2.11 -7.78 -27.64
N ILE A 281 2.16 -9.08 -27.95
CA ILE A 281 1.97 -9.62 -29.32
C ILE A 281 0.47 -9.78 -29.63
N SER A 282 -0.38 -9.80 -28.60
CA SER A 282 -1.82 -9.92 -28.71
C SER A 282 -2.51 -8.56 -28.72
N ASP A 283 -3.65 -8.48 -29.41
CA ASP A 283 -4.53 -7.32 -29.44
C ASP A 283 -5.00 -7.00 -27.99
N PRO A 284 -4.86 -5.75 -27.51
CA PRO A 284 -5.26 -5.37 -26.15
C PRO A 284 -6.75 -5.55 -25.88
N ASP A 285 -7.60 -5.53 -26.92
CA ASP A 285 -9.06 -5.72 -26.79
C ASP A 285 -9.48 -7.19 -26.73
N LYS A 286 -8.52 -8.13 -26.84
CA LYS A 286 -8.78 -9.57 -26.76
C LYS A 286 -8.36 -10.17 -25.43
N PRO A 287 -9.08 -11.21 -24.94
CA PRO A 287 -8.68 -11.91 -23.73
C PRO A 287 -7.29 -12.53 -23.89
N ASN A 288 -6.54 -12.60 -22.79
CA ASN A 288 -5.18 -13.15 -22.74
C ASN A 288 -5.07 -14.60 -23.23
N GLY A 289 -6.17 -15.34 -23.23
CA GLY A 289 -6.29 -16.68 -23.76
C GLY A 289 -7.68 -17.25 -23.53
N VAL A 290 -8.15 -18.04 -24.49
CA VAL A 290 -9.39 -18.83 -24.36
C VAL A 290 -9.00 -20.30 -24.43
N PHE A 291 -9.34 -21.07 -23.40
CA PHE A 291 -8.93 -22.45 -23.24
C PHE A 291 -10.15 -23.35 -23.07
N LEU A 292 -10.15 -24.47 -23.75
CA LEU A 292 -11.12 -25.54 -23.57
C LEU A 292 -10.39 -26.80 -23.07
N PHE A 293 -10.58 -27.13 -21.79
CA PHE A 293 -9.99 -28.32 -21.18
C PHE A 293 -10.90 -29.53 -21.35
N LEU A 294 -10.47 -30.51 -22.14
CA LEU A 294 -11.18 -31.76 -22.41
C LEU A 294 -10.52 -32.94 -21.68
N GLY A 295 -11.29 -33.74 -20.99
CA GLY A 295 -10.79 -34.91 -20.27
C GLY A 295 -11.81 -35.46 -19.27
N PRO A 296 -11.58 -36.66 -18.70
CA PRO A 296 -12.46 -37.27 -17.70
C PRO A 296 -12.50 -36.44 -16.42
N THR A 297 -13.44 -36.78 -15.53
CA THR A 297 -13.54 -36.14 -14.20
C THR A 297 -12.33 -36.53 -13.33
N GLY A 298 -11.88 -35.60 -12.47
CA GLY A 298 -10.81 -35.85 -11.50
C GLY A 298 -9.37 -35.68 -12.02
N VAL A 299 -9.16 -35.33 -13.31
CA VAL A 299 -7.80 -35.19 -13.89
C VAL A 299 -7.14 -33.81 -13.67
N GLY A 300 -7.72 -32.93 -12.88
CA GLY A 300 -7.10 -31.65 -12.50
C GLY A 300 -7.50 -30.44 -13.38
N LYS A 301 -8.54 -30.52 -14.23
CA LYS A 301 -8.96 -29.40 -15.09
C LYS A 301 -9.26 -28.12 -14.30
N THR A 302 -10.08 -28.23 -13.27
CA THR A 302 -10.46 -27.09 -12.40
C THR A 302 -9.29 -26.65 -11.52
N GLU A 303 -8.45 -27.59 -11.07
CA GLU A 303 -7.29 -27.27 -10.24
C GLU A 303 -6.25 -26.45 -11.01
N LEU A 304 -6.01 -26.80 -12.29
CA LEU A 304 -5.15 -25.98 -13.17
C LEU A 304 -5.66 -24.55 -13.30
N THR A 305 -7.00 -24.36 -13.41
CA THR A 305 -7.58 -23.02 -13.52
C THR A 305 -7.44 -22.23 -12.22
N LYS A 306 -7.66 -22.87 -11.06
CA LYS A 306 -7.47 -22.24 -9.75
C LYS A 306 -6.03 -21.83 -9.52
N GLU A 307 -5.10 -22.74 -9.83
CA GLU A 307 -3.68 -22.46 -9.65
C GLU A 307 -3.19 -21.37 -10.61
N LEU A 308 -3.71 -21.36 -11.84
CA LEU A 308 -3.45 -20.27 -12.80
C LEU A 308 -3.91 -18.91 -12.25
N SER A 309 -5.11 -18.83 -11.68
CA SER A 309 -5.60 -17.62 -11.02
C SER A 309 -4.68 -17.19 -9.87
N ARG A 310 -4.29 -18.13 -9.00
CA ARG A 310 -3.36 -17.87 -7.89
C ARG A 310 -2.02 -17.34 -8.36
N GLN A 311 -1.47 -17.86 -9.46
CA GLN A 311 -0.16 -17.43 -9.96
C GLN A 311 -0.20 -16.10 -10.72
N LEU A 312 -1.32 -15.77 -11.39
CA LEU A 312 -1.46 -14.54 -12.15
C LEU A 312 -1.93 -13.34 -11.31
N PHE A 313 -2.84 -13.60 -10.37
CA PHE A 313 -3.51 -12.55 -9.60
C PHE A 313 -3.18 -12.57 -8.11
N ASP A 314 -2.33 -13.52 -7.68
CA ASP A 314 -1.94 -13.75 -6.28
C ASP A 314 -3.14 -14.04 -5.35
N ASN A 315 -4.36 -14.21 -5.91
CA ASN A 315 -5.58 -14.52 -5.19
C ASN A 315 -6.47 -15.49 -5.98
N ILE A 316 -7.10 -16.43 -5.27
CA ILE A 316 -8.04 -17.39 -5.85
C ILE A 316 -9.42 -16.77 -6.07
N ASP A 317 -9.78 -15.75 -5.28
CA ASP A 317 -11.07 -15.06 -5.37
C ASP A 317 -11.20 -14.19 -6.65
N SER A 318 -10.10 -13.96 -7.34
CA SER A 318 -10.09 -13.34 -8.68
C SER A 318 -10.66 -14.27 -9.77
N LEU A 319 -10.94 -15.55 -9.44
CA LEU A 319 -11.55 -16.51 -10.36
C LEU A 319 -13.07 -16.46 -10.25
N VAL A 320 -13.73 -15.91 -11.27
CA VAL A 320 -15.18 -16.04 -11.41
C VAL A 320 -15.50 -17.45 -11.95
N ARG A 321 -16.11 -18.28 -11.12
CA ARG A 321 -16.48 -19.64 -11.49
C ARG A 321 -17.98 -19.78 -11.65
N LEU A 322 -18.41 -20.20 -12.83
CA LEU A 322 -19.81 -20.53 -13.12
C LEU A 322 -19.93 -22.05 -13.37
N ASP A 323 -20.70 -22.72 -12.54
CA ASP A 323 -20.95 -24.14 -12.70
C ASP A 323 -22.26 -24.34 -13.50
N MET A 324 -22.11 -24.73 -14.79
CA MET A 324 -23.25 -24.89 -15.69
C MET A 324 -24.26 -25.96 -15.25
N SER A 325 -23.88 -26.87 -14.35
CA SER A 325 -24.84 -27.84 -13.76
C SER A 325 -25.90 -27.15 -12.89
N GLU A 326 -25.57 -26.02 -12.27
CA GLU A 326 -26.53 -25.22 -11.50
C GLU A 326 -27.56 -24.49 -12.39
N PHE A 327 -27.21 -24.30 -13.66
CA PHE A 327 -28.03 -23.63 -14.67
C PHE A 327 -28.74 -24.59 -15.64
N ALA A 328 -28.80 -25.89 -15.33
CA ALA A 328 -29.48 -26.90 -16.15
C ALA A 328 -31.01 -26.69 -16.25
N GLU A 329 -31.62 -26.06 -15.24
CA GLU A 329 -33.06 -25.76 -15.21
C GLU A 329 -33.36 -24.38 -15.83
N LYS A 330 -34.47 -24.27 -16.58
CA LYS A 330 -34.88 -23.03 -17.25
C LYS A 330 -35.04 -21.84 -16.32
N HIS A 331 -35.45 -22.06 -15.08
CA HIS A 331 -35.58 -21.00 -14.06
C HIS A 331 -34.24 -20.43 -13.60
N ASN A 332 -33.19 -21.22 -13.63
CA ASN A 332 -31.87 -20.77 -13.23
C ASN A 332 -31.14 -20.00 -14.33
N VAL A 333 -31.49 -20.26 -15.61
CA VAL A 333 -30.97 -19.50 -16.77
C VAL A 333 -31.40 -18.02 -16.68
N SER A 334 -32.60 -17.72 -16.17
CA SER A 334 -33.06 -16.34 -16.00
C SER A 334 -32.26 -15.58 -14.91
N ARG A 335 -31.67 -16.28 -13.92
CA ARG A 335 -30.75 -15.66 -12.96
C ARG A 335 -29.43 -15.23 -13.59
N PHE A 336 -28.97 -15.97 -14.61
CA PHE A 336 -27.74 -15.67 -15.33
C PHE A 336 -27.93 -14.53 -16.36
N ILE A 337 -29.04 -14.56 -17.13
CA ILE A 337 -29.31 -13.57 -18.18
C ILE A 337 -29.99 -12.31 -17.62
N GLY A 338 -30.58 -12.38 -16.42
CA GLY A 338 -31.47 -11.38 -15.86
C GLY A 338 -32.94 -11.65 -16.22
N ALA A 339 -33.85 -11.03 -15.48
CA ALA A 339 -35.27 -11.15 -15.72
C ALA A 339 -35.67 -10.42 -17.02
N PRO A 340 -36.59 -10.96 -17.83
CA PRO A 340 -37.09 -10.26 -19.01
C PRO A 340 -37.77 -8.93 -18.64
N PRO A 341 -37.80 -7.95 -19.54
CA PRO A 341 -38.48 -6.68 -19.31
C PRO A 341 -39.93 -6.88 -18.85
N GLY A 342 -40.28 -6.26 -17.73
CA GLY A 342 -41.63 -6.35 -17.12
C GLY A 342 -41.81 -7.36 -16.00
N TYR A 343 -40.77 -8.11 -15.63
CA TYR A 343 -40.81 -9.00 -14.45
C TYR A 343 -40.07 -8.38 -13.26
N VAL A 344 -40.52 -8.74 -12.05
CA VAL A 344 -39.87 -8.31 -10.80
C VAL A 344 -38.42 -8.80 -10.78
N GLY A 345 -37.47 -7.88 -10.58
CA GLY A 345 -36.02 -8.18 -10.58
C GLY A 345 -35.29 -7.83 -11.91
N TYR A 346 -35.99 -7.27 -12.92
CA TYR A 346 -35.34 -6.80 -14.15
C TYR A 346 -34.26 -5.73 -13.88
N GLU A 347 -34.47 -4.88 -12.89
CA GLU A 347 -33.54 -3.79 -12.52
C GLU A 347 -32.28 -4.28 -11.78
N GLN A 348 -32.26 -5.54 -11.30
CA GLN A 348 -31.12 -6.09 -10.53
C GLN A 348 -30.03 -6.72 -11.38
N GLY A 349 -30.27 -6.87 -12.71
CA GLY A 349 -29.34 -7.54 -13.61
C GLY A 349 -29.23 -9.06 -13.38
N GLY A 350 -28.43 -9.74 -14.19
CA GLY A 350 -28.04 -11.14 -13.96
C GLY A 350 -26.85 -11.24 -12.98
N SER A 351 -26.68 -12.41 -12.37
CA SER A 351 -25.57 -12.72 -11.44
C SER A 351 -24.23 -12.78 -12.18
#